data_d6012193866e4062e4cdee692f082346
#
_entry.id   d6012193866e4062e4cdee692f082346
#
_cell.length_a   1.000
_cell.length_b   1.000
_cell.length_c   1.000
_cell.angle_alpha   90.00
_cell.angle_beta   90.00
_cell.angle_gamma   90.00
#
_symmetry.space_group_name_H-M   'P 1'
#
loop_
_entity.id
_entity.type
_entity.pdbx_description
1 polymer ?
#
loop_
_entity_poly.entity_id
_entity_poly.type
_entity_poly.pdbx_seq_one_letter_code
_entity_poly.pdbx_strand_id
1 'polypeptide(L)'
;DDIATLDDLLDAVEPNVGQTTDPVLEEAKEESRKLNVHGDIYRSSKLRNQLAELITNPRNDYFARAFVNRVWAELIGHGFVEPLDNFSDYSGLHHPSTLDFVAQEFIASGYDLRTLVRIITLSDAYQRSGLPADTPIKVRIKSEKNFSAAPTRRMLGEVLYDSIVVAGNLRNFKWPQGANNKEISRQIQVPTGEFAMVEAGAVGEASMMAQQPAMRGDGYDLESSLKLDFNSILNSKEQTELVAMREKSNENIKAKKITAMQQDEQRKVMKYKTETITETVDDNPRFNSAMRMATPAPPAHFLRVFGQPARTGLGEFRDEASSLRQQLMMLNGRITHEASRVGSLEPLHRLLKKDPVIAIDWAYQEILTRLPSKDEKADALAIVNDSPEGMADLRWALLNSNEFRFLP
;
A
#
# COMPACT_ATOMS: atom_id res chain seq x y z
N ASP A 1 -34.30 -2.87 -13.44
CA ASP A 1 -33.54 -1.66 -13.09
C ASP A 1 -32.64 -1.34 -14.28
N ASP A 2 -33.21 -0.62 -15.23
CA ASP A 2 -32.54 -0.23 -16.47
C ASP A 2 -31.53 0.86 -16.13
N ILE A 3 -30.25 0.55 -16.33
CA ILE A 3 -29.20 1.53 -16.31
C ILE A 3 -29.37 2.34 -17.60
N ALA A 4 -29.84 3.59 -17.47
CA ALA A 4 -29.91 4.51 -18.60
C ALA A 4 -28.53 4.58 -19.28
N THR A 5 -28.49 4.34 -20.57
CA THR A 5 -27.26 4.45 -21.35
C THR A 5 -26.87 5.93 -21.47
N LEU A 6 -25.60 6.18 -21.75
CA LEU A 6 -25.10 7.56 -21.94
C LEU A 6 -25.86 8.28 -23.06
N ASP A 7 -26.38 7.54 -24.05
CA ASP A 7 -27.22 8.08 -25.12
C ASP A 7 -28.60 8.52 -24.59
N ASP A 8 -29.21 7.75 -23.65
CA ASP A 8 -30.48 8.12 -23.02
C ASP A 8 -30.36 9.39 -22.17
N LEU A 9 -29.19 9.61 -21.55
CA LEU A 9 -28.89 10.82 -20.78
C LEU A 9 -28.63 12.04 -21.68
N LEU A 10 -28.05 11.83 -22.86
CA LEU A 10 -27.80 12.89 -23.84
C LEU A 10 -29.08 13.30 -24.60
N ASP A 11 -30.01 12.38 -24.82
CA ASP A 11 -31.31 12.62 -25.45
C ASP A 11 -32.35 13.21 -24.47
N ALA A 12 -32.18 13.03 -23.16
CA ALA A 12 -33.06 13.61 -22.12
C ALA A 12 -32.89 15.11 -21.91
N VAL A 13 -31.87 15.72 -22.48
CA VAL A 13 -31.71 17.17 -22.53
C VAL A 13 -32.42 17.70 -23.78
N GLU A 14 -33.75 17.88 -23.71
CA GLU A 14 -34.50 18.54 -24.77
C GLU A 14 -33.99 19.95 -24.96
N PRO A 15 -33.60 20.35 -26.21
CA PRO A 15 -33.17 21.70 -26.50
C PRO A 15 -34.42 22.56 -26.79
N ASN A 16 -34.83 23.33 -25.84
CA ASN A 16 -35.75 24.43 -26.11
C ASN A 16 -35.00 25.76 -26.21
N VAL A 17 -34.02 25.85 -27.12
CA VAL A 17 -33.50 27.10 -27.68
C VAL A 17 -32.93 26.80 -29.07
N GLY A 18 -33.24 27.62 -30.06
CA GLY A 18 -32.98 27.48 -31.47
C GLY A 18 -31.58 26.99 -31.85
N GLN A 19 -31.59 26.12 -32.81
CA GLN A 19 -30.48 25.40 -33.44
C GLN A 19 -29.24 26.26 -33.68
N THR A 20 -28.38 26.32 -32.70
CA THR A 20 -26.96 26.43 -32.90
C THR A 20 -26.35 25.22 -32.23
N THR A 21 -26.20 24.13 -32.99
CA THR A 21 -25.44 22.97 -32.56
C THR A 21 -24.04 23.44 -32.14
N ASP A 22 -23.73 23.30 -30.88
CA ASP A 22 -22.40 23.66 -30.36
C ASP A 22 -21.40 22.78 -31.09
N PRO A 23 -20.48 23.34 -31.91
CA PRO A 23 -19.55 22.56 -32.71
C PRO A 23 -18.67 21.63 -31.84
N VAL A 24 -18.48 21.97 -30.57
CA VAL A 24 -17.75 21.15 -29.61
C VAL A 24 -18.53 19.87 -29.26
N LEU A 25 -19.88 19.98 -29.14
CA LEU A 25 -20.73 18.83 -28.82
C LEU A 25 -20.81 17.85 -29.99
N GLU A 26 -20.85 18.35 -31.23
CA GLU A 26 -20.81 17.49 -32.43
C GLU A 26 -19.46 16.80 -32.61
N GLU A 27 -18.37 17.52 -32.38
CA GLU A 27 -17.01 16.95 -32.42
C GLU A 27 -16.85 15.87 -31.35
N ALA A 28 -17.40 16.07 -30.15
CA ALA A 28 -17.42 15.08 -29.06
C ALA A 28 -18.25 13.83 -29.42
N LYS A 29 -19.43 14.00 -30.03
CA LYS A 29 -20.28 12.90 -30.52
C LYS A 29 -19.59 12.11 -31.66
N GLU A 30 -18.92 12.79 -32.59
CA GLU A 30 -18.15 12.13 -33.63
C GLU A 30 -16.94 11.35 -33.09
N GLU A 31 -16.23 11.92 -32.13
CA GLU A 31 -15.13 11.21 -31.47
C GLU A 31 -15.61 10.00 -30.68
N SER A 32 -16.72 10.13 -29.97
CA SER A 32 -17.35 9.01 -29.23
C SER A 32 -17.77 7.86 -30.16
N ARG A 33 -18.33 8.17 -31.33
CA ARG A 33 -18.68 7.15 -32.34
C ARG A 33 -17.49 6.45 -32.98
N LYS A 34 -16.31 7.12 -33.00
CA LYS A 34 -15.06 6.57 -33.53
C LYS A 34 -14.27 5.78 -32.49
N LEU A 35 -14.65 5.83 -31.22
CA LEU A 35 -14.01 5.12 -30.13
C LEU A 35 -14.28 3.62 -30.22
N ASN A 36 -13.29 2.86 -30.64
CA ASN A 36 -13.28 1.42 -30.48
C ASN A 36 -12.73 1.10 -29.09
N VAL A 37 -13.64 0.81 -28.15
CA VAL A 37 -13.32 0.58 -26.72
C VAL A 37 -12.28 -0.55 -26.52
N HIS A 38 -12.11 -1.43 -27.50
CA HIS A 38 -11.19 -2.56 -27.42
C HIS A 38 -9.79 -2.32 -27.99
N GLY A 39 -9.60 -1.26 -28.77
CA GLY A 39 -8.31 -0.98 -29.40
C GLY A 39 -7.73 0.40 -29.07
N ASP A 40 -8.57 1.36 -28.66
CA ASP A 40 -8.22 2.76 -28.63
C ASP A 40 -8.22 3.40 -27.24
N ILE A 41 -8.01 2.61 -26.16
CA ILE A 41 -7.99 3.11 -24.76
C ILE A 41 -6.98 4.29 -24.61
N TYR A 42 -5.93 4.30 -25.40
CA TYR A 42 -4.89 5.32 -25.38
C TYR A 42 -4.93 6.27 -26.58
N ARG A 43 -6.01 6.26 -27.37
CA ARG A 43 -6.12 7.17 -28.50
C ARG A 43 -6.14 8.61 -28.01
N SER A 44 -5.23 9.42 -28.53
CA SER A 44 -5.22 10.85 -28.31
C SER A 44 -6.45 11.47 -29.01
N SER A 45 -7.42 11.88 -28.20
CA SER A 45 -8.57 12.63 -28.68
C SER A 45 -8.17 14.08 -28.89
N LYS A 46 -8.64 14.68 -29.97
CA LYS A 46 -8.41 16.10 -30.26
C LYS A 46 -8.97 17.00 -29.16
N LEU A 47 -10.15 16.68 -28.62
CA LEU A 47 -10.77 17.40 -27.51
C LEU A 47 -9.97 17.24 -26.21
N ARG A 48 -9.42 16.07 -25.95
CA ARG A 48 -8.53 15.83 -24.79
C ARG A 48 -7.28 16.67 -24.87
N ASN A 49 -6.67 16.78 -26.05
CA ASN A 49 -5.49 17.61 -26.26
C ASN A 49 -5.82 19.10 -26.07
N GLN A 50 -6.95 19.56 -26.61
CA GLN A 50 -7.41 20.94 -26.39
C GLN A 50 -7.69 21.23 -24.90
N LEU A 51 -8.31 20.29 -24.19
CA LEU A 51 -8.54 20.43 -22.74
C LEU A 51 -7.21 20.47 -21.99
N ALA A 52 -6.25 19.62 -22.34
CA ALA A 52 -4.93 19.62 -21.73
C ALA A 52 -4.22 20.98 -21.96
N GLU A 53 -4.27 21.52 -23.18
CA GLU A 53 -3.72 22.84 -23.50
C GLU A 53 -4.38 23.98 -22.70
N LEU A 54 -5.71 23.92 -22.52
CA LEU A 54 -6.43 24.91 -21.71
C LEU A 54 -6.05 24.82 -20.23
N ILE A 55 -5.94 23.60 -19.68
CA ILE A 55 -5.57 23.39 -18.28
C ILE A 55 -4.13 23.86 -18.02
N THR A 56 -3.19 23.48 -18.90
CA THR A 56 -1.78 23.81 -18.73
C THR A 56 -1.37 25.16 -19.32
N ASN A 57 -2.34 25.96 -19.76
CA ASN A 57 -2.06 27.29 -20.27
C ASN A 57 -1.45 28.15 -19.15
N PRO A 58 -0.34 28.90 -19.42
CA PRO A 58 0.26 29.78 -18.43
C PRO A 58 -0.66 30.90 -17.92
N ARG A 59 -1.75 31.19 -18.64
CA ARG A 59 -2.80 32.12 -18.17
C ARG A 59 -3.82 31.49 -17.22
N ASN A 60 -3.75 30.17 -17.03
CA ASN A 60 -4.60 29.47 -16.07
C ASN A 60 -3.94 29.51 -14.69
N ASP A 61 -4.28 30.48 -13.88
CA ASP A 61 -3.72 30.67 -12.54
C ASP A 61 -4.07 29.53 -11.57
N TYR A 62 -5.16 28.80 -11.81
CA TYR A 62 -5.64 27.77 -10.88
C TYR A 62 -4.82 26.49 -10.95
N PHE A 63 -4.43 26.03 -12.14
CA PHE A 63 -3.73 24.75 -12.29
C PHE A 63 -2.41 24.71 -11.53
N ALA A 64 -1.57 25.73 -11.75
CA ALA A 64 -0.26 25.79 -11.11
C ALA A 64 -0.39 25.97 -9.60
N ARG A 65 -1.29 26.86 -9.13
CA ARG A 65 -1.54 27.08 -7.69
C ARG A 65 -2.06 25.83 -7.00
N ALA A 66 -3.06 25.14 -7.59
CA ALA A 66 -3.63 23.94 -7.01
C ALA A 66 -2.58 22.80 -6.95
N PHE A 67 -1.79 22.63 -8.00
CA PHE A 67 -0.74 21.63 -8.03
C PHE A 67 0.36 21.93 -7.00
N VAL A 68 0.84 23.16 -6.94
CA VAL A 68 1.84 23.60 -5.96
C VAL A 68 1.31 23.42 -4.54
N ASN A 69 0.06 23.80 -4.26
CA ASN A 69 -0.55 23.65 -2.95
C ASN A 69 -0.58 22.18 -2.48
N ARG A 70 -0.93 21.26 -3.38
CA ARG A 70 -0.92 19.81 -3.09
C ARG A 70 0.49 19.30 -2.80
N VAL A 71 1.47 19.63 -3.67
CA VAL A 71 2.86 19.18 -3.47
C VAL A 71 3.47 19.79 -2.22
N TRP A 72 3.17 21.06 -1.93
CA TRP A 72 3.58 21.73 -0.71
C TRP A 72 3.01 21.05 0.54
N ALA A 73 1.70 20.77 0.55
CA ALA A 73 1.05 20.08 1.66
C ALA A 73 1.60 18.67 1.88
N GLU A 74 1.91 17.96 0.81
CA GLU A 74 2.52 16.61 0.90
C GLU A 74 3.92 16.67 1.54
N LEU A 75 4.71 17.66 1.18
CA LEU A 75 6.09 17.78 1.67
C LEU A 75 6.19 18.44 3.06
N ILE A 76 5.41 19.48 3.31
CA ILE A 76 5.48 20.27 4.57
C ILE A 76 4.43 19.82 5.60
N GLY A 77 3.28 19.27 5.14
CA GLY A 77 2.22 18.76 6.00
C GLY A 77 0.97 19.63 6.05
N HIS A 78 1.05 20.89 5.67
CA HIS A 78 -0.08 21.82 5.54
C HIS A 78 0.00 22.57 4.22
N GLY A 79 -1.17 22.80 3.60
CA GLY A 79 -1.26 23.62 2.39
C GLY A 79 -1.32 25.11 2.69
N PHE A 80 -1.14 25.94 1.65
CA PHE A 80 -1.46 27.36 1.70
C PHE A 80 -2.97 27.59 1.80
N VAL A 81 -3.75 26.65 1.22
CA VAL A 81 -5.21 26.62 1.22
C VAL A 81 -5.67 25.29 1.78
N GLU A 82 -6.60 25.30 2.71
CA GLU A 82 -7.24 24.13 3.28
C GLU A 82 -8.77 24.29 3.29
N PRO A 83 -9.55 23.34 2.75
CA PRO A 83 -9.14 22.08 2.05
C PRO A 83 -8.33 22.34 0.79
N LEU A 84 -7.39 21.43 0.43
CA LEU A 84 -6.32 21.65 -0.56
C LEU A 84 -6.77 22.14 -1.94
N ASP A 85 -8.00 21.82 -2.33
CA ASP A 85 -8.55 22.15 -3.65
C ASP A 85 -9.60 23.28 -3.60
N ASN A 86 -9.85 23.84 -2.42
CA ASN A 86 -10.86 24.87 -2.25
C ASN A 86 -10.26 26.28 -2.38
N PHE A 87 -10.09 26.76 -3.60
CA PHE A 87 -9.64 28.11 -3.90
C PHE A 87 -10.79 29.13 -3.98
N SER A 88 -11.85 28.91 -3.18
CA SER A 88 -12.95 29.89 -3.07
C SER A 88 -12.57 31.07 -2.17
N ASP A 89 -13.27 32.17 -2.31
CA ASP A 89 -13.08 33.40 -1.51
C ASP A 89 -13.27 33.17 0.00
N TYR A 90 -13.93 32.08 0.40
CA TYR A 90 -14.15 31.67 1.79
C TYR A 90 -13.04 30.81 2.39
N SER A 91 -12.11 30.34 1.59
CA SER A 91 -10.98 29.57 2.08
C SER A 91 -9.89 30.53 2.59
N GLY A 92 -9.45 30.33 3.82
CA GLY A 92 -8.34 31.10 4.40
C GLY A 92 -7.06 30.82 3.65
N LEU A 93 -6.64 31.71 2.78
CA LEU A 93 -5.35 31.59 2.08
C LEU A 93 -4.23 32.10 2.98
N HIS A 94 -3.32 31.20 3.34
CA HIS A 94 -2.10 31.53 4.08
C HIS A 94 -0.96 31.86 3.10
N HIS A 95 -0.20 32.93 3.35
CA HIS A 95 0.97 33.32 2.56
C HIS A 95 0.74 33.38 1.04
N PRO A 96 -0.24 34.17 0.54
CA PRO A 96 -0.60 34.20 -0.88
C PRO A 96 0.57 34.53 -1.79
N SER A 97 1.41 35.49 -1.43
CA SER A 97 2.56 35.87 -2.22
C SER A 97 3.61 34.76 -2.39
N THR A 98 3.75 33.88 -1.39
CA THR A 98 4.63 32.72 -1.48
C THR A 98 4.06 31.68 -2.44
N LEU A 99 2.76 31.40 -2.34
CA LEU A 99 2.09 30.49 -3.27
C LEU A 99 2.22 30.99 -4.72
N ASP A 100 1.97 32.27 -4.94
CA ASP A 100 2.06 32.88 -6.26
C ASP A 100 3.47 32.83 -6.82
N PHE A 101 4.48 33.12 -6.01
CA PHE A 101 5.88 33.00 -6.41
C PHE A 101 6.24 31.59 -6.81
N VAL A 102 5.93 30.57 -5.99
CA VAL A 102 6.26 29.18 -6.29
C VAL A 102 5.48 28.68 -7.51
N ALA A 103 4.22 29.11 -7.69
CA ALA A 103 3.42 28.78 -8.87
C ALA A 103 4.01 29.38 -10.16
N GLN A 104 4.50 30.62 -10.10
CA GLN A 104 5.16 31.27 -11.25
C GLN A 104 6.49 30.58 -11.60
N GLU A 105 7.30 30.21 -10.62
CA GLU A 105 8.53 29.44 -10.84
C GLU A 105 8.23 28.05 -11.44
N PHE A 106 7.14 27.42 -10.99
CA PHE A 106 6.70 26.14 -11.56
C PHE A 106 6.28 26.29 -13.03
N ILE A 107 5.53 27.33 -13.39
CA ILE A 107 5.18 27.65 -14.79
C ILE A 107 6.45 27.94 -15.59
N ALA A 108 7.34 28.78 -15.07
CA ALA A 108 8.58 29.19 -15.75
C ALA A 108 9.51 27.99 -16.02
N SER A 109 9.49 26.98 -15.14
CA SER A 109 10.24 25.73 -15.34
C SER A 109 9.64 24.79 -16.40
N GLY A 110 8.49 25.14 -17.02
CA GLY A 110 7.74 24.27 -17.91
C GLY A 110 7.04 23.13 -17.19
N TYR A 111 6.56 23.39 -15.98
CA TYR A 111 5.90 22.40 -15.11
C TYR A 111 6.80 21.24 -14.69
N ASP A 112 8.11 21.50 -14.50
CA ASP A 112 9.04 20.48 -14.02
C ASP A 112 8.86 20.21 -12.52
N LEU A 113 8.35 19.02 -12.20
CA LEU A 113 8.12 18.56 -10.82
C LEU A 113 9.44 18.50 -10.00
N ARG A 114 10.57 18.14 -10.62
CA ARG A 114 11.86 18.07 -9.94
C ARG A 114 12.31 19.44 -9.46
N THR A 115 12.13 20.45 -10.29
CA THR A 115 12.42 21.85 -9.93
C THR A 115 11.51 22.32 -8.82
N LEU A 116 10.19 22.02 -8.87
CA LEU A 116 9.26 22.35 -7.80
C LEU A 116 9.67 21.70 -6.46
N VAL A 117 9.91 20.39 -6.45
CA VAL A 117 10.35 19.68 -5.23
C VAL A 117 11.65 20.28 -4.69
N ARG A 118 12.60 20.62 -5.56
CA ARG A 118 13.85 21.27 -5.15
C ARG A 118 13.63 22.63 -4.50
N ILE A 119 12.75 23.47 -5.05
CA ILE A 119 12.42 24.78 -4.47
C ILE A 119 11.84 24.59 -3.07
N ILE A 120 10.89 23.66 -2.90
CA ILE A 120 10.25 23.40 -1.62
C ILE A 120 11.24 22.84 -0.60
N THR A 121 12.00 21.83 -0.96
CA THR A 121 12.93 21.16 -0.03
C THR A 121 14.13 22.02 0.40
N LEU A 122 14.52 22.99 -0.42
CA LEU A 122 15.54 23.96 -0.09
C LEU A 122 15.01 25.19 0.67
N SER A 123 13.69 25.31 0.84
CA SER A 123 13.09 26.43 1.58
C SER A 123 13.34 26.30 3.08
N ASP A 124 13.42 27.45 3.77
CA ASP A 124 13.51 27.48 5.23
C ASP A 124 12.31 26.80 5.90
N ALA A 125 11.12 26.83 5.24
CA ALA A 125 9.93 26.19 5.75
C ALA A 125 10.10 24.68 5.90
N TYR A 126 10.73 24.02 4.90
CA TYR A 126 10.99 22.58 4.93
C TYR A 126 12.14 22.22 5.90
N GLN A 127 13.14 23.09 6.04
CA GLN A 127 14.32 22.85 6.86
C GLN A 127 14.09 23.09 8.37
N ARG A 128 12.89 23.53 8.76
CA ARG A 128 12.58 23.78 10.18
C ARG A 128 12.32 22.50 10.93
N SER A 129 12.75 22.50 12.21
CA SER A 129 12.43 21.42 13.14
C SER A 129 11.03 21.57 13.74
N GLY A 130 10.50 20.47 14.28
CA GLY A 130 9.29 20.49 15.08
C GLY A 130 9.48 21.24 16.40
N LEU A 131 8.37 21.64 17.03
CA LEU A 131 8.38 22.27 18.35
C LEU A 131 8.53 21.23 19.45
N PRO A 132 9.15 21.61 20.60
CA PRO A 132 9.24 20.76 21.78
C PRO A 132 7.89 20.23 22.23
N ALA A 133 7.88 19.02 22.85
CA ALA A 133 6.66 18.33 23.24
C ALA A 133 5.82 19.11 24.29
N ASP A 134 6.46 19.92 25.11
CA ASP A 134 5.85 20.75 26.14
C ASP A 134 5.24 22.05 25.64
N THR A 135 5.40 22.36 24.33
CA THR A 135 4.82 23.58 23.73
C THR A 135 3.29 23.56 23.81
N PRO A 136 2.65 24.64 24.29
CA PRO A 136 1.20 24.74 24.35
C PRO A 136 0.55 24.50 22.98
N ILE A 137 -0.53 23.70 22.93
CA ILE A 137 -1.18 23.28 21.70
C ILE A 137 -1.60 24.43 20.78
N LYS A 138 -2.05 25.57 21.35
CA LYS A 138 -2.44 26.76 20.57
C LYS A 138 -1.25 27.40 19.85
N VAL A 139 -0.09 27.42 20.50
CA VAL A 139 1.16 27.95 19.92
C VAL A 139 1.63 27.02 18.81
N ARG A 140 1.60 25.72 19.08
CA ARG A 140 1.96 24.69 18.11
C ARG A 140 1.14 24.80 16.84
N ILE A 141 -0.20 24.75 16.92
CA ILE A 141 -1.11 24.86 15.76
C ILE A 141 -0.85 26.14 14.99
N LYS A 142 -0.65 27.27 15.67
CA LYS A 142 -0.37 28.56 15.02
C LYS A 142 0.97 28.53 14.28
N SER A 143 2.00 27.94 14.89
CA SER A 143 3.35 27.87 14.30
C SER A 143 3.40 26.93 13.10
N GLU A 144 2.74 25.79 13.20
CA GLU A 144 2.64 24.80 12.09
C GLU A 144 1.89 25.41 10.90
N LYS A 145 0.73 26.04 11.12
CA LYS A 145 -0.05 26.72 10.07
C LYS A 145 0.69 27.87 9.39
N ASN A 146 1.57 28.54 10.12
CA ASN A 146 2.38 29.63 9.57
C ASN A 146 3.73 29.15 9.02
N PHE A 147 3.91 27.85 8.84
CA PHE A 147 5.17 27.23 8.38
C PHE A 147 6.40 27.68 9.20
N SER A 148 6.22 28.08 10.46
CA SER A 148 7.30 28.49 11.37
C SER A 148 7.86 27.31 12.17
N ALA A 149 7.21 26.17 12.15
CA ALA A 149 7.66 24.89 12.72
C ALA A 149 7.13 23.74 11.85
N ALA A 150 7.89 22.66 11.80
CA ALA A 150 7.45 21.44 11.10
C ALA A 150 6.34 20.74 11.91
N PRO A 151 5.25 20.33 11.28
CA PRO A 151 4.22 19.52 11.93
C PRO A 151 4.70 18.08 12.08
N THR A 152 4.40 17.48 13.23
CA THR A 152 4.67 16.05 13.42
C THR A 152 3.69 15.20 12.62
N ARG A 153 4.17 14.44 11.65
CA ARG A 153 3.37 13.61 10.75
C ARG A 153 3.67 12.13 10.93
N ARG A 154 2.64 11.31 10.78
CA ARG A 154 2.84 9.86 10.71
C ARG A 154 3.42 9.48 9.37
N MET A 155 4.34 8.54 9.37
CA MET A 155 4.76 7.91 8.12
C MET A 155 3.62 7.12 7.49
N LEU A 156 3.56 7.13 6.16
CA LEU A 156 2.71 6.22 5.41
C LEU A 156 3.07 4.77 5.75
N GLY A 157 2.08 3.88 5.76
CA GLY A 157 2.29 2.48 6.12
C GLY A 157 3.39 1.80 5.30
N GLU A 158 3.48 2.10 4.00
CA GLU A 158 4.51 1.58 3.10
C GLU A 158 5.90 2.14 3.44
N VAL A 159 5.99 3.43 3.77
CA VAL A 159 7.26 4.05 4.17
C VAL A 159 7.74 3.49 5.49
N LEU A 160 6.85 3.39 6.49
CA LEU A 160 7.18 2.82 7.80
C LEU A 160 7.61 1.35 7.66
N TYR A 161 6.91 0.57 6.86
CA TYR A 161 7.27 -0.82 6.58
C TYR A 161 8.67 -0.93 5.97
N ASP A 162 8.94 -0.18 4.89
CA ASP A 162 10.24 -0.20 4.23
C ASP A 162 11.36 0.32 5.13
N SER A 163 11.07 1.32 5.98
CA SER A 163 12.02 1.81 7.00
C SER A 163 12.39 0.72 8.01
N ILE A 164 11.41 -0.05 8.50
CA ILE A 164 11.66 -1.20 9.39
C ILE A 164 12.49 -2.28 8.68
N VAL A 165 12.15 -2.59 7.42
CA VAL A 165 12.88 -3.59 6.62
C VAL A 165 14.33 -3.20 6.40
N VAL A 166 14.61 -1.92 6.15
CA VAL A 166 15.96 -1.39 5.94
C VAL A 166 16.71 -1.33 7.27
N ALA A 167 16.16 -0.68 8.29
CA ALA A 167 16.77 -0.54 9.60
C ALA A 167 17.01 -1.89 10.30
N GLY A 168 16.12 -2.86 10.05
CA GLY A 168 16.26 -4.22 10.56
C GLY A 168 17.16 -5.13 9.72
N ASN A 169 17.73 -4.65 8.60
CA ASN A 169 18.50 -5.46 7.63
C ASN A 169 17.77 -6.72 7.15
N LEU A 170 16.42 -6.63 6.99
CA LEU A 170 15.58 -7.78 6.66
C LEU A 170 15.63 -8.19 5.19
N ARG A 171 16.32 -7.45 4.34
CA ARG A 171 16.54 -7.83 2.92
C ARG A 171 17.62 -8.89 2.75
N ASN A 172 18.51 -9.00 3.72
CA ASN A 172 19.63 -9.93 3.74
C ASN A 172 19.37 -11.07 4.74
N PHE A 173 20.08 -12.17 4.55
CA PHE A 173 20.07 -13.25 5.53
C PHE A 173 20.80 -12.81 6.79
N LYS A 174 20.18 -12.98 7.95
CA LYS A 174 20.75 -12.64 9.25
C LYS A 174 21.59 -13.79 9.84
N TRP A 175 21.24 -15.01 9.50
CA TRP A 175 21.92 -16.23 9.98
C TRP A 175 22.38 -17.10 8.81
N PRO A 176 23.43 -17.92 9.01
CA PRO A 176 23.79 -18.97 8.06
C PRO A 176 22.61 -19.93 7.85
N GLN A 177 22.56 -20.53 6.69
CA GLN A 177 21.51 -21.51 6.38
C GLN A 177 21.52 -22.65 7.41
N GLY A 178 20.34 -22.98 7.93
CA GLY A 178 20.16 -24.00 8.95
C GLY A 178 20.50 -23.59 10.39
N ALA A 179 20.98 -22.37 10.62
CA ALA A 179 21.30 -21.89 11.97
C ALA A 179 20.07 -21.35 12.74
N ASN A 180 18.99 -21.06 12.06
CA ASN A 180 17.74 -20.54 12.64
C ASN A 180 16.57 -21.49 12.34
N ASN A 181 16.73 -22.75 12.65
CA ASN A 181 15.71 -23.77 12.39
C ASN A 181 14.56 -23.66 13.38
N LYS A 182 13.34 -23.70 12.85
CA LYS A 182 12.09 -23.73 13.61
C LYS A 182 11.31 -24.98 13.27
N GLU A 183 10.79 -25.63 14.30
CA GLU A 183 9.86 -26.74 14.12
C GLU A 183 8.45 -26.21 13.89
N ILE A 184 7.87 -26.58 12.76
CA ILE A 184 6.50 -26.23 12.42
C ILE A 184 5.67 -27.51 12.39
N SER A 185 4.65 -27.58 13.24
CA SER A 185 3.69 -28.68 13.20
C SER A 185 2.62 -28.38 12.17
N ARG A 186 2.51 -29.24 11.17
CA ARG A 186 1.51 -29.13 10.11
C ARG A 186 0.56 -30.32 10.16
N GLN A 187 -0.73 -30.04 10.19
CA GLN A 187 -1.73 -31.09 10.03
C GLN A 187 -1.93 -31.39 8.55
N ILE A 188 -1.69 -32.63 8.17
CA ILE A 188 -1.97 -33.12 6.82
C ILE A 188 -3.06 -34.16 6.87
N GLN A 189 -3.87 -34.22 5.81
CA GLN A 189 -4.85 -35.28 5.64
C GLN A 189 -4.21 -36.41 4.84
N VAL A 190 -4.00 -37.54 5.49
CA VAL A 190 -3.43 -38.75 4.87
C VAL A 190 -4.57 -39.70 4.53
N PRO A 191 -4.67 -40.20 3.28
CA PRO A 191 -5.69 -41.16 2.91
C PRO A 191 -5.48 -42.47 3.65
N THR A 192 -6.51 -42.99 4.31
CA THR A 192 -6.42 -44.23 5.08
C THR A 192 -6.52 -45.51 4.23
N GLY A 193 -6.83 -45.35 2.93
CA GLY A 193 -7.11 -46.50 2.04
C GLY A 193 -8.49 -47.12 2.23
N GLU A 194 -9.27 -46.67 3.22
CA GLU A 194 -10.63 -47.10 3.45
C GLU A 194 -11.63 -46.16 2.75
N PHE A 195 -12.69 -46.74 2.21
CA PHE A 195 -13.79 -45.99 1.62
C PHE A 195 -15.00 -46.00 2.54
N ALA A 196 -15.59 -44.82 2.79
CA ALA A 196 -16.88 -44.69 3.43
C ALA A 196 -17.97 -44.61 2.38
N MET A 197 -19.05 -45.31 2.63
CA MET A 197 -20.30 -45.10 1.88
C MET A 197 -21.01 -43.88 2.48
N VAL A 198 -21.28 -42.87 1.66
CA VAL A 198 -22.01 -41.66 2.08
C VAL A 198 -23.33 -41.63 1.31
N GLU A 199 -24.42 -41.56 2.05
CA GLU A 199 -25.76 -41.38 1.45
C GLU A 199 -25.86 -40.01 0.72
N ALA A 200 -26.53 -39.99 -0.39
CA ALA A 200 -26.64 -38.85 -1.31
C ALA A 200 -27.43 -37.66 -0.73
N GLY A 201 -26.97 -37.07 0.33
CA GLY A 201 -27.59 -35.90 0.94
C GLY A 201 -26.65 -35.04 1.80
N ALA A 202 -25.52 -35.60 2.21
CA ALA A 202 -24.62 -34.96 3.21
C ALA A 202 -23.39 -34.27 2.62
N VAL A 203 -23.28 -34.15 1.30
CA VAL A 203 -22.01 -33.69 0.64
C VAL A 203 -21.99 -32.19 0.35
N GLY A 204 -23.00 -31.41 0.84
CA GLY A 204 -23.16 -30.00 0.42
C GLY A 204 -22.11 -29.03 1.00
N GLU A 205 -21.67 -29.18 2.23
CA GLU A 205 -20.89 -28.13 2.89
C GLU A 205 -19.44 -28.49 3.24
N ALA A 206 -19.14 -29.75 3.53
CA ALA A 206 -17.79 -30.17 3.90
C ALA A 206 -16.80 -30.24 2.72
N SER A 207 -17.30 -30.43 1.49
CA SER A 207 -16.43 -30.54 0.31
C SER A 207 -15.98 -29.21 -0.27
N MET A 208 -16.67 -28.10 0.05
CA MET A 208 -16.23 -26.75 -0.37
C MET A 208 -15.13 -26.17 0.54
N MET A 209 -15.02 -26.63 1.79
CA MET A 209 -13.95 -26.20 2.69
C MET A 209 -12.61 -26.92 2.48
N ALA A 210 -12.62 -28.10 1.83
CA ALA A 210 -11.41 -28.88 1.60
C ALA A 210 -10.59 -28.45 0.37
N GLN A 211 -11.07 -27.51 -0.44
CA GLN A 211 -10.37 -27.00 -1.62
C GLN A 211 -9.83 -25.59 -1.48
N GLN A 212 -9.86 -25.00 -0.29
CA GLN A 212 -9.02 -23.83 -0.03
C GLN A 212 -7.63 -24.33 0.29
N PRO A 213 -6.61 -24.03 -0.54
CA PRO A 213 -5.23 -24.27 -0.13
C PRO A 213 -5.03 -23.48 1.16
N ALA A 214 -4.60 -24.19 2.22
CA ALA A 214 -4.21 -23.56 3.47
C ALA A 214 -3.34 -22.37 3.12
N MET A 215 -3.82 -21.15 3.43
CA MET A 215 -3.00 -19.95 3.29
C MET A 215 -1.77 -20.20 4.13
N ARG A 216 -0.64 -20.48 3.49
CA ARG A 216 0.67 -20.38 4.10
C ARG A 216 0.76 -18.93 4.59
N GLY A 217 0.58 -18.73 5.88
CA GLY A 217 1.03 -17.51 6.51
C GLY A 217 2.52 -17.44 6.26
N ASP A 218 2.93 -16.45 5.56
CA ASP A 218 4.28 -15.98 5.30
C ASP A 218 4.75 -16.06 3.85
N GLY A 219 4.80 -14.89 3.27
CA GLY A 219 5.39 -14.64 1.97
C GLY A 219 4.39 -14.89 0.85
N TYR A 220 3.67 -13.86 0.52
CA TYR A 220 2.99 -13.78 -0.77
C TYR A 220 4.07 -13.91 -1.84
N ASP A 221 4.14 -15.09 -2.45
CA ASP A 221 4.99 -15.30 -3.61
C ASP A 221 4.32 -14.63 -4.80
N LEU A 222 4.76 -13.41 -5.09
CA LEU A 222 4.23 -12.55 -6.14
C LEU A 222 4.48 -13.17 -7.53
N GLU A 223 5.47 -14.02 -7.67
CA GLU A 223 5.79 -14.67 -8.95
C GLU A 223 4.75 -15.70 -9.37
N SER A 224 4.06 -16.34 -8.42
CA SER A 224 3.00 -17.29 -8.73
C SER A 224 1.65 -16.64 -9.03
N SER A 225 1.41 -15.40 -8.57
CA SER A 225 0.17 -14.65 -8.83
C SER A 225 0.22 -13.77 -10.08
N LEU A 226 1.39 -13.54 -10.66
CA LEU A 226 1.61 -12.71 -11.85
C LEU A 226 1.56 -13.47 -13.18
N LYS A 227 1.05 -14.70 -13.20
CA LYS A 227 0.59 -15.34 -14.45
C LYS A 227 -0.83 -14.91 -14.82
N LEU A 228 -1.14 -13.65 -14.62
CA LEU A 228 -2.23 -12.99 -15.32
C LEU A 228 -1.74 -12.71 -16.74
N ASP A 229 -2.16 -13.55 -17.67
CA ASP A 229 -1.94 -13.31 -19.08
C ASP A 229 -2.72 -12.04 -19.48
N PHE A 230 -2.02 -10.92 -19.51
CA PHE A 230 -2.57 -9.61 -19.88
C PHE A 230 -3.25 -9.62 -21.25
N ASN A 231 -2.86 -10.52 -22.14
CA ASN A 231 -3.47 -10.67 -23.45
C ASN A 231 -4.87 -11.29 -23.37
N SER A 232 -5.17 -12.09 -22.34
CA SER A 232 -6.51 -12.68 -22.16
C SER A 232 -7.52 -11.68 -21.58
N ILE A 233 -7.04 -10.65 -20.88
CA ILE A 233 -7.91 -9.59 -20.32
C ILE A 233 -8.31 -8.57 -21.41
N LEU A 234 -7.48 -8.41 -22.44
CA LEU A 234 -7.70 -7.43 -23.51
C LEU A 234 -8.62 -7.92 -24.63
N ASN A 235 -8.90 -9.22 -24.72
CA ASN A 235 -9.78 -9.78 -25.75
C ASN A 235 -11.18 -10.09 -25.21
N SER A 236 -12.04 -9.07 -25.16
CA SER A 236 -13.43 -9.23 -24.68
C SER A 236 -14.29 -10.14 -25.56
N LYS A 237 -13.95 -10.35 -26.84
CA LYS A 237 -14.59 -11.37 -27.69
C LYS A 237 -14.33 -12.78 -27.18
N GLU A 238 -13.10 -13.08 -26.78
CA GLU A 238 -12.76 -14.36 -26.17
C GLU A 238 -13.42 -14.55 -24.81
N GLN A 239 -13.60 -13.47 -24.03
CA GLN A 239 -14.34 -13.56 -22.77
C GLN A 239 -15.82 -13.88 -22.98
N THR A 240 -16.47 -13.31 -23.99
CA THR A 240 -17.87 -13.62 -24.31
C THR A 240 -18.02 -15.06 -24.79
N GLU A 241 -17.07 -15.54 -25.61
CA GLU A 241 -17.01 -16.93 -26.03
C GLU A 241 -16.67 -17.89 -24.89
N LEU A 242 -15.73 -17.50 -23.98
CA LEU A 242 -15.39 -18.28 -22.79
C LEU A 242 -16.56 -18.35 -21.80
N VAL A 243 -17.30 -17.26 -21.61
CA VAL A 243 -18.53 -17.28 -20.79
C VAL A 243 -19.60 -18.16 -21.41
N ALA A 244 -19.83 -18.04 -22.71
CA ALA A 244 -20.78 -18.91 -23.44
C ALA A 244 -20.33 -20.39 -23.45
N MET A 245 -19.03 -20.68 -23.58
CA MET A 245 -18.48 -22.03 -23.44
C MET A 245 -18.60 -22.56 -22.01
N ARG A 246 -18.39 -21.68 -21.01
CA ARG A 246 -18.54 -22.03 -19.59
C ARG A 246 -20.01 -22.31 -19.21
N GLU A 247 -20.93 -21.53 -19.74
CA GLU A 247 -22.36 -21.78 -19.56
C GLU A 247 -22.79 -23.08 -20.23
N LYS A 248 -22.42 -23.34 -21.50
CA LYS A 248 -22.63 -24.62 -22.19
C LYS A 248 -21.95 -25.80 -21.49
N SER A 249 -20.73 -25.58 -20.95
CA SER A 249 -20.02 -26.60 -20.17
C SER A 249 -20.74 -26.88 -18.85
N ASN A 250 -21.24 -25.83 -18.17
CA ASN A 250 -22.01 -25.98 -16.93
C ASN A 250 -23.38 -26.67 -17.17
N GLU A 251 -24.03 -26.37 -18.27
CA GLU A 251 -25.27 -27.09 -18.65
C GLU A 251 -25.00 -28.57 -18.98
N ASN A 252 -23.91 -28.85 -19.69
CA ASN A 252 -23.48 -30.22 -19.97
C ASN A 252 -23.03 -30.96 -18.70
N ILE A 253 -22.40 -30.26 -17.75
CA ILE A 253 -22.01 -30.80 -16.43
C ILE A 253 -23.27 -31.04 -15.59
N LYS A 254 -24.24 -30.11 -15.61
CA LYS A 254 -25.54 -30.32 -14.92
C LYS A 254 -26.32 -31.47 -15.52
N ALA A 255 -26.39 -31.58 -16.86
CA ALA A 255 -27.03 -32.69 -17.53
C ALA A 255 -26.33 -34.04 -17.26
N LYS A 256 -24.99 -34.07 -17.31
CA LYS A 256 -24.20 -35.26 -16.92
C LYS A 256 -24.32 -35.60 -15.43
N LYS A 257 -24.41 -34.57 -14.53
CA LYS A 257 -24.66 -34.80 -13.10
C LYS A 257 -26.05 -35.39 -12.84
N ILE A 258 -27.08 -34.93 -13.55
CA ILE A 258 -28.44 -35.48 -13.42
C ILE A 258 -28.48 -36.94 -13.90
N THR A 259 -27.78 -37.26 -15.00
CA THR A 259 -27.70 -38.64 -15.52
C THR A 259 -26.84 -39.54 -14.64
N ALA A 260 -25.74 -38.99 -14.04
CA ALA A 260 -24.89 -39.72 -13.11
C ALA A 260 -25.55 -39.91 -11.72
N MET A 261 -26.40 -38.96 -11.28
CA MET A 261 -27.17 -39.08 -10.04
C MET A 261 -28.26 -40.18 -10.14
N GLN A 262 -28.68 -40.53 -11.32
CA GLN A 262 -29.66 -41.64 -11.54
C GLN A 262 -29.01 -43.01 -11.63
N GLN A 263 -27.65 -43.08 -11.75
CA GLN A 263 -26.91 -44.36 -11.91
C GLN A 263 -26.00 -44.73 -10.71
N ASP A 264 -25.76 -43.84 -9.76
CA ASP A 264 -24.81 -44.10 -8.65
C ASP A 264 -25.44 -43.77 -7.29
N GLU A 265 -26.21 -44.71 -6.73
CA GLU A 265 -26.77 -44.58 -5.38
C GLU A 265 -25.74 -44.73 -4.25
N GLN A 266 -24.47 -44.98 -4.57
CA GLN A 266 -23.42 -45.15 -3.55
C GLN A 266 -22.08 -44.60 -4.02
N ARG A 267 -21.75 -43.35 -3.66
CA ARG A 267 -20.40 -42.82 -3.84
C ARG A 267 -19.47 -43.30 -2.72
N LYS A 268 -18.42 -44.02 -3.05
CA LYS A 268 -17.33 -44.37 -2.17
C LYS A 268 -16.42 -43.16 -2.03
N VAL A 269 -16.41 -42.54 -0.86
CA VAL A 269 -15.52 -41.44 -0.54
C VAL A 269 -14.34 -41.98 0.30
N MET A 270 -13.11 -41.65 -0.10
CA MET A 270 -11.91 -42.07 0.64
C MET A 270 -11.88 -41.38 2.00
N LYS A 271 -11.63 -42.15 3.05
CA LYS A 271 -11.46 -41.61 4.41
C LYS A 271 -10.06 -41.02 4.53
N TYR A 272 -9.98 -39.85 5.16
CA TYR A 272 -8.73 -39.18 5.49
C TYR A 272 -8.55 -39.15 6.99
N LYS A 273 -7.33 -39.40 7.44
CA LYS A 273 -6.92 -39.24 8.82
C LYS A 273 -6.05 -37.98 8.90
N THR A 274 -6.32 -37.12 9.87
CA THR A 274 -5.46 -35.98 10.14
C THR A 274 -4.24 -36.45 10.92
N GLU A 275 -3.07 -36.31 10.35
CA GLU A 275 -1.79 -36.55 11.01
C GLU A 275 -1.04 -35.24 11.16
N THR A 276 -0.41 -35.06 12.34
CA THR A 276 0.44 -33.92 12.61
C THR A 276 1.87 -34.30 12.26
N ILE A 277 2.41 -33.67 11.22
CA ILE A 277 3.82 -33.82 10.86
C ILE A 277 4.57 -32.61 11.40
N THR A 278 5.68 -32.86 12.07
CA THR A 278 6.62 -31.82 12.50
C THR A 278 7.72 -31.74 11.44
N GLU A 279 7.83 -30.57 10.81
CA GLU A 279 8.82 -30.27 9.80
C GLU A 279 9.75 -29.18 10.30
N THR A 280 11.05 -29.36 10.15
CA THR A 280 12.04 -28.34 10.50
C THR A 280 12.27 -27.44 9.30
N VAL A 281 11.93 -26.16 9.43
CA VAL A 281 12.07 -25.15 8.39
C VAL A 281 13.10 -24.12 8.82
N ASP A 282 13.94 -23.69 7.89
CA ASP A 282 14.85 -22.55 8.11
C ASP A 282 14.00 -21.24 8.18
N ASP A 283 13.89 -20.69 9.40
CA ASP A 283 13.12 -19.47 9.69
C ASP A 283 13.97 -18.21 9.51
N ASN A 284 14.90 -18.20 8.58
CA ASN A 284 15.74 -17.06 8.28
C ASN A 284 14.87 -15.96 7.63
N PRO A 285 14.58 -14.85 8.33
CA PRO A 285 13.61 -13.87 7.86
C PRO A 285 14.14 -13.14 6.62
N ARG A 286 13.29 -13.05 5.62
CA ARG A 286 13.55 -12.24 4.43
C ARG A 286 12.28 -11.51 4.03
N PHE A 287 12.37 -10.18 3.97
CA PHE A 287 11.23 -9.33 3.64
C PHE A 287 11.51 -8.53 2.35
N ASN A 288 10.49 -8.45 1.52
CA ASN A 288 10.52 -7.62 0.32
C ASN A 288 10.11 -6.18 0.63
N SER A 289 10.40 -5.25 -0.29
CA SER A 289 9.87 -3.89 -0.21
C SER A 289 8.35 -3.87 -0.35
N ALA A 290 7.70 -2.91 0.31
CA ALA A 290 6.26 -2.66 0.21
C ALA A 290 5.78 -2.51 -1.25
N MET A 291 6.60 -1.93 -2.12
CA MET A 291 6.31 -1.74 -3.55
C MET A 291 6.19 -3.06 -4.34
N ARG A 292 6.73 -4.15 -3.81
CA ARG A 292 6.67 -5.49 -4.44
C ARG A 292 5.56 -6.36 -3.86
N MET A 293 4.77 -5.82 -2.96
CA MET A 293 3.67 -6.56 -2.34
C MET A 293 2.37 -6.37 -3.11
N ALA A 294 1.45 -7.33 -2.93
CA ALA A 294 0.11 -7.23 -3.50
C ALA A 294 -0.61 -5.98 -2.97
N THR A 295 -1.29 -5.28 -3.86
CA THR A 295 -2.13 -4.13 -3.53
C THR A 295 -3.56 -4.43 -3.99
N PRO A 296 -4.54 -4.43 -3.07
CA PRO A 296 -4.42 -4.25 -1.63
C PRO A 296 -3.80 -5.47 -0.92
N ALA A 297 -3.06 -5.21 0.15
CA ALA A 297 -2.55 -6.28 1.00
C ALA A 297 -3.68 -6.95 1.81
N PRO A 298 -3.51 -8.19 2.30
CA PRO A 298 -4.51 -8.87 3.14
C PRO A 298 -4.88 -8.06 4.40
N PRO A 299 -6.11 -8.18 4.93
CA PRO A 299 -6.58 -7.35 6.07
C PRO A 299 -5.73 -7.44 7.34
N ALA A 300 -5.03 -8.56 7.57
CA ALA A 300 -4.15 -8.75 8.72
C ALA A 300 -2.72 -8.24 8.47
N HIS A 301 -2.37 -7.89 7.26
CA HIS A 301 -1.04 -7.45 6.88
C HIS A 301 -0.72 -6.06 7.42
N PHE A 302 0.57 -5.80 7.71
CA PHE A 302 1.06 -4.53 8.24
C PHE A 302 0.55 -3.32 7.47
N LEU A 303 0.69 -3.33 6.14
CA LEU A 303 0.28 -2.22 5.28
C LEU A 303 -1.22 -1.88 5.44
N ARG A 304 -2.10 -2.90 5.49
CA ARG A 304 -3.54 -2.69 5.68
C ARG A 304 -3.88 -2.12 7.05
N VAL A 305 -3.20 -2.60 8.09
CA VAL A 305 -3.36 -2.09 9.45
C VAL A 305 -2.89 -0.64 9.56
N PHE A 306 -1.88 -0.25 8.78
CA PHE A 306 -1.34 1.11 8.76
C PHE A 306 -1.96 2.02 7.68
N GLY A 307 -3.17 1.71 7.22
CA GLY A 307 -3.99 2.63 6.46
C GLY A 307 -3.92 2.46 4.93
N GLN A 308 -3.33 1.35 4.43
CA GLN A 308 -3.40 1.07 3.00
C GLN A 308 -4.88 0.87 2.58
N PRO A 309 -5.36 1.51 1.49
CA PRO A 309 -6.72 1.36 1.02
C PRO A 309 -7.12 -0.09 0.72
N ALA A 310 -8.42 -0.41 0.88
CA ALA A 310 -8.97 -1.73 0.59
C ALA A 310 -9.08 -2.02 -0.90
N ARG A 311 -9.14 -0.98 -1.70
CA ARG A 311 -9.26 -1.03 -3.16
C ARG A 311 -8.23 -0.13 -3.81
N THR A 312 -7.89 -0.43 -5.05
CA THR A 312 -6.98 0.39 -5.89
C THR A 312 -7.75 1.46 -6.70
N GLY A 313 -9.02 1.72 -6.36
CA GLY A 313 -9.88 2.65 -7.09
C GLY A 313 -9.60 4.13 -6.77
N LEU A 314 -9.94 4.99 -7.72
CA LEU A 314 -9.96 6.44 -7.54
C LEU A 314 -10.97 6.79 -6.43
N GLY A 315 -10.52 7.53 -5.40
CA GLY A 315 -11.38 8.04 -4.33
C GLY A 315 -11.33 7.32 -3.00
N GLU A 316 -10.56 6.23 -2.84
CA GLU A 316 -10.29 5.70 -1.50
C GLU A 316 -9.17 6.49 -0.83
N PHE A 317 -9.54 7.17 0.24
CA PHE A 317 -8.59 7.83 1.12
C PHE A 317 -7.92 6.81 2.03
N ARG A 318 -6.66 7.11 2.40
CA ARG A 318 -5.95 6.35 3.42
C ARG A 318 -6.57 6.58 4.78
N ASP A 319 -6.65 5.52 5.59
CA ASP A 319 -7.06 5.67 6.99
C ASP A 319 -5.88 6.20 7.81
N GLU A 320 -5.98 7.46 8.19
CA GLU A 320 -4.96 8.14 9.02
C GLU A 320 -5.23 8.00 10.51
N ALA A 321 -6.38 7.43 10.89
CA ALA A 321 -6.72 7.27 12.30
C ALA A 321 -5.75 6.32 13.02
N SER A 322 -5.32 6.73 14.20
CA SER A 322 -4.50 5.86 15.04
C SER A 322 -5.37 4.77 15.67
N SER A 323 -4.87 3.54 15.71
CA SER A 323 -5.58 2.41 16.31
C SER A 323 -4.71 1.64 17.30
N LEU A 324 -5.33 1.04 18.29
CA LEU A 324 -4.65 0.13 19.22
C LEU A 324 -3.98 -1.04 18.48
N ARG A 325 -4.62 -1.51 17.40
CA ARG A 325 -4.08 -2.58 16.57
C ARG A 325 -2.73 -2.23 15.95
N GLN A 326 -2.54 -0.97 15.51
CA GLN A 326 -1.26 -0.49 15.00
C GLN A 326 -0.18 -0.49 16.08
N GLN A 327 -0.53 -0.07 17.30
CA GLN A 327 0.40 -0.07 18.42
C GLN A 327 0.83 -1.51 18.77
N LEU A 328 -0.13 -2.41 18.90
CA LEU A 328 0.15 -3.82 19.19
C LEU A 328 0.98 -4.48 18.08
N MET A 329 0.76 -4.09 16.82
CA MET A 329 1.54 -4.62 15.69
C MET A 329 2.98 -4.11 15.69
N MET A 330 3.23 -2.87 16.13
CA MET A 330 4.60 -2.38 16.33
C MET A 330 5.30 -3.07 17.50
N LEU A 331 4.60 -3.28 18.60
CA LEU A 331 5.18 -3.90 19.80
C LEU A 331 5.45 -5.40 19.63
N ASN A 332 4.50 -6.13 19.02
CA ASN A 332 4.50 -7.60 18.99
C ASN A 332 4.48 -8.18 17.56
N GLY A 333 4.49 -7.33 16.53
CA GLY A 333 4.41 -7.77 15.14
C GLY A 333 5.69 -8.49 14.70
N ARG A 334 5.52 -9.49 13.83
CA ARG A 334 6.64 -10.28 13.32
C ARG A 334 7.72 -9.41 12.67
N ILE A 335 7.35 -8.40 11.89
CA ILE A 335 8.31 -7.54 11.19
C ILE A 335 9.21 -6.79 12.19
N THR A 336 8.63 -6.21 13.24
CA THR A 336 9.39 -5.47 14.26
C THR A 336 10.26 -6.42 15.08
N HIS A 337 9.71 -7.59 15.44
CA HIS A 337 10.46 -8.63 16.15
C HIS A 337 11.68 -9.09 15.33
N GLU A 338 11.50 -9.44 14.07
CA GLU A 338 12.60 -9.87 13.22
C GLU A 338 13.60 -8.73 12.91
N ALA A 339 13.11 -7.49 12.83
CA ALA A 339 13.98 -6.32 12.65
C ALA A 339 14.87 -6.07 13.86
N SER A 340 14.36 -6.29 15.07
CA SER A 340 15.14 -6.10 16.31
C SER A 340 16.21 -7.17 16.51
N ARG A 341 15.98 -8.42 16.14
CA ARG A 341 16.95 -9.53 16.31
C ARG A 341 18.29 -9.24 15.63
N VAL A 342 19.37 -9.61 16.29
CA VAL A 342 20.73 -9.46 15.76
C VAL A 342 21.25 -10.80 15.29
N GLY A 343 21.42 -10.94 13.98
CA GLY A 343 21.93 -12.18 13.37
C GLY A 343 23.45 -12.26 13.32
N SER A 344 23.99 -13.46 13.33
CA SER A 344 25.44 -13.69 13.32
C SER A 344 26.15 -13.21 12.04
N LEU A 345 25.42 -13.01 10.94
CA LEU A 345 25.96 -12.48 9.69
C LEU A 345 25.94 -10.96 9.61
N GLU A 346 25.17 -10.28 10.50
CA GLU A 346 25.10 -8.83 10.50
C GLU A 346 26.41 -8.18 10.94
N PRO A 347 26.79 -7.04 10.32
CA PRO A 347 27.95 -6.25 10.77
C PRO A 347 27.86 -5.87 12.25
N LEU A 348 26.66 -5.54 12.71
CA LEU A 348 26.36 -5.16 14.09
C LEU A 348 26.78 -6.25 15.10
N HIS A 349 26.59 -7.53 14.80
CA HIS A 349 27.01 -8.63 15.65
C HIS A 349 28.55 -8.66 15.85
N ARG A 350 29.30 -8.36 14.79
CA ARG A 350 30.75 -8.31 14.86
C ARG A 350 31.24 -7.07 15.64
N LEU A 351 30.55 -5.94 15.44
CA LEU A 351 30.84 -4.70 16.18
C LEU A 351 30.58 -4.87 17.67
N LEU A 352 29.45 -5.49 18.03
CA LEU A 352 29.08 -5.75 19.41
C LEU A 352 30.13 -6.59 20.15
N LYS A 353 30.69 -7.60 19.50
CA LYS A 353 31.77 -8.41 20.08
C LYS A 353 33.10 -7.66 20.23
N LYS A 354 33.33 -6.63 19.43
CA LYS A 354 34.57 -5.86 19.43
C LYS A 354 34.52 -4.67 20.38
N ASP A 355 33.47 -3.89 20.28
CA ASP A 355 33.24 -2.67 21.07
C ASP A 355 31.75 -2.35 21.14
N PRO A 356 31.08 -2.61 22.27
CA PRO A 356 29.66 -2.34 22.47
C PRO A 356 29.29 -0.87 22.26
N VAL A 357 30.20 0.06 22.57
CA VAL A 357 29.93 1.50 22.41
C VAL A 357 29.79 1.87 20.95
N ILE A 358 30.67 1.35 20.09
CA ILE A 358 30.58 1.55 18.64
C ILE A 358 29.34 0.86 18.07
N ALA A 359 28.98 -0.32 18.61
CA ALA A 359 27.78 -1.02 18.18
C ALA A 359 26.50 -0.25 18.50
N ILE A 360 26.42 0.42 19.65
CA ILE A 360 25.32 1.30 20.02
C ILE A 360 25.24 2.50 19.08
N ASP A 361 26.37 3.19 18.86
CA ASP A 361 26.43 4.31 17.93
C ASP A 361 25.94 3.91 16.53
N TRP A 362 26.33 2.71 16.06
CA TRP A 362 25.88 2.14 14.80
C TRP A 362 24.36 1.89 14.78
N ALA A 363 23.81 1.28 15.84
CA ALA A 363 22.38 1.01 15.92
C ALA A 363 21.52 2.29 15.88
N TYR A 364 21.95 3.35 16.57
CA TYR A 364 21.30 4.67 16.52
C TYR A 364 21.38 5.30 15.12
N GLN A 365 22.55 5.23 14.48
CA GLN A 365 22.72 5.75 13.12
C GLN A 365 21.89 4.98 12.09
N GLU A 366 21.80 3.65 12.22
CA GLU A 366 21.03 2.80 11.28
C GLU A 366 19.52 3.01 11.42
N ILE A 367 19.02 3.23 12.64
CA ILE A 367 17.58 3.34 12.93
C ILE A 367 17.12 4.81 12.95
N LEU A 368 17.82 5.68 13.68
CA LEU A 368 17.41 7.07 13.90
C LEU A 368 18.25 8.08 13.10
N THR A 369 19.21 7.62 12.29
CA THR A 369 20.09 8.48 11.46
C THR A 369 20.91 9.51 12.21
N ARG A 370 21.05 9.37 13.53
CA ARG A 370 21.84 10.25 14.41
C ARG A 370 22.66 9.45 15.41
N LEU A 371 23.60 10.10 16.08
CA LEU A 371 24.29 9.53 17.22
C LEU A 371 23.44 9.68 18.50
N PRO A 372 23.59 8.74 19.48
CA PRO A 372 22.95 8.89 20.78
C PRO A 372 23.52 10.06 21.55
N SER A 373 22.71 10.71 22.38
CA SER A 373 23.16 11.65 23.39
C SER A 373 23.96 10.92 24.49
N LYS A 374 24.59 11.66 25.39
CA LYS A 374 25.36 11.05 26.47
C LYS A 374 24.49 10.20 27.41
N ASP A 375 23.29 10.68 27.70
CA ASP A 375 22.34 9.99 28.59
C ASP A 375 21.78 8.75 27.89
N GLU A 376 21.33 8.88 26.64
CA GLU A 376 20.87 7.73 25.82
C GLU A 376 21.96 6.65 25.69
N LYS A 377 23.23 7.07 25.56
CA LYS A 377 24.34 6.14 25.46
C LYS A 377 24.59 5.38 26.77
N ALA A 378 24.43 6.05 27.91
CA ALA A 378 24.55 5.41 29.22
C ALA A 378 23.43 4.39 29.45
N ASP A 379 22.20 4.76 29.14
CA ASP A 379 21.02 3.87 29.22
C ASP A 379 21.15 2.69 28.26
N ALA A 380 21.57 2.93 27.03
CA ALA A 380 21.78 1.90 26.03
C ALA A 380 22.85 0.87 26.44
N LEU A 381 23.94 1.31 27.06
CA LEU A 381 24.98 0.41 27.58
C LEU A 381 24.44 -0.50 28.69
N ALA A 382 23.57 0.03 29.56
CA ALA A 382 22.93 -0.76 30.61
C ALA A 382 21.96 -1.82 30.05
N ILE A 383 21.26 -1.50 28.94
CA ILE A 383 20.33 -2.44 28.26
C ILE A 383 21.12 -3.52 27.51
N VAL A 384 22.11 -3.11 26.72
CA VAL A 384 22.84 -4.01 25.81
C VAL A 384 23.62 -5.07 26.57
N ASN A 385 24.25 -4.72 27.68
CA ASN A 385 24.99 -5.64 28.55
C ASN A 385 25.85 -6.65 27.78
N ASP A 386 26.52 -6.16 26.72
CA ASP A 386 27.41 -6.91 25.81
C ASP A 386 26.78 -8.16 25.17
N SER A 387 25.45 -8.25 25.15
CA SER A 387 24.72 -9.42 24.61
C SER A 387 23.95 -9.09 23.33
N PRO A 388 23.83 -10.05 22.40
CA PRO A 388 22.98 -9.91 21.22
C PRO A 388 21.50 -9.68 21.56
N GLU A 389 21.02 -10.28 22.66
CA GLU A 389 19.66 -10.13 23.17
C GLU A 389 19.43 -8.71 23.66
N GLY A 390 20.35 -8.15 24.49
CA GLY A 390 20.25 -6.76 24.94
C GLY A 390 20.33 -5.76 23.77
N MET A 391 21.16 -6.05 22.76
CA MET A 391 21.16 -5.25 21.53
C MET A 391 19.85 -5.37 20.74
N ALA A 392 19.20 -6.52 20.75
CA ALA A 392 17.87 -6.69 20.15
C ALA A 392 16.82 -5.89 20.91
N ASP A 393 16.89 -5.83 22.24
CA ASP A 393 15.99 -5.01 23.07
C ASP A 393 16.19 -3.52 22.80
N LEU A 394 17.43 -3.06 22.66
CA LEU A 394 17.72 -1.69 22.26
C LEU A 394 17.14 -1.36 20.88
N ARG A 395 17.39 -2.21 19.88
CA ARG A 395 16.83 -2.00 18.54
C ARG A 395 15.30 -1.99 18.55
N TRP A 396 14.68 -2.88 19.33
CA TRP A 396 13.22 -2.91 19.50
C TRP A 396 12.72 -1.59 20.10
N ALA A 397 13.39 -1.06 21.13
CA ALA A 397 13.02 0.22 21.74
C ALA A 397 13.15 1.38 20.74
N LEU A 398 14.25 1.44 19.96
CA LEU A 398 14.45 2.46 18.94
C LEU A 398 13.40 2.42 17.82
N LEU A 399 13.07 1.22 17.31
CA LEU A 399 12.01 1.02 16.29
C LEU A 399 10.62 1.41 16.79
N ASN A 400 10.37 1.32 18.10
CA ASN A 400 9.10 1.72 18.72
C ASN A 400 9.11 3.17 19.23
N SER A 401 10.22 3.89 19.10
CA SER A 401 10.29 5.30 19.49
C SER A 401 9.41 6.18 18.61
N ASN A 402 8.97 7.31 19.13
CA ASN A 402 8.22 8.30 18.36
C ASN A 402 9.10 8.92 17.26
N GLU A 403 10.39 9.08 17.52
CA GLU A 403 11.35 9.61 16.55
C GLU A 403 11.44 8.75 15.28
N PHE A 404 11.38 7.41 15.42
CA PHE A 404 11.37 6.50 14.27
C PHE A 404 10.03 6.48 13.52
N ARG A 405 8.91 6.65 14.22
CA ARG A 405 7.55 6.42 13.69
C ARG A 405 6.93 7.66 13.07
N PHE A 406 7.41 8.84 13.42
CA PHE A 406 6.88 10.11 12.96
C PHE A 406 7.96 10.91 12.24
N LEU A 407 7.54 11.59 11.20
CA LEU A 407 8.36 12.60 10.54
C LEU A 407 8.25 13.91 11.33
N PRO A 408 9.37 14.61 11.50
CA PRO A 408 9.38 15.94 12.13
C PRO A 408 8.59 16.94 11.31
#